data_30055167439217963afcd735b9f75077
#
_entry.id   30055167439217963afcd735b9f75077
#
_cell.length_a   1.000
_cell.length_b   1.000
_cell.length_c   1.000
_cell.angle_alpha   90.00
_cell.angle_beta   90.00
_cell.angle_gamma   90.00
#
_symmetry.space_group_name_H-M   'P 1'
#
loop_
_entity.id
_entity.type
_entity.pdbx_description
1 polymer ?
#
loop_
_entity_poly.entity_id
_entity_poly.type
_entity_poly.pdbx_seq_one_letter_code
_entity_poly.pdbx_strand_id
1 'polypeptide(L)'
;MNTTKGAYHHGDLRRELVATATDLLRRQDGGELTLRAVARAAGVSQTAPYRHFADKNALLAAIAEAGFAKLESRCEGALATTVGSHNRLHQLGKAYVQFALDEPALFRLMFSAELGQFKDQYSELVARGKQVHDMMRVAVEEILAESGESAEEAFAACVAAWSLVHGLAFLLIDRAIKPPPHETDALIDAVTRMFATGLP
;
A
#
# COMPACT_ATOMS: atom_id res chain seq x y z
N MET A 1 34.41 -4.62 -32.09
CA MET A 1 33.11 -4.02 -31.77
C MET A 1 32.98 -4.02 -30.26
N ASN A 2 33.17 -2.85 -29.63
CA ASN A 2 33.22 -2.68 -28.19
C ASN A 2 31.79 -2.40 -27.69
N THR A 3 31.14 -3.36 -27.05
CA THR A 3 29.87 -3.13 -26.37
C THR A 3 30.14 -2.38 -25.08
N THR A 4 29.82 -1.11 -25.08
CA THR A 4 29.82 -0.21 -23.92
C THR A 4 28.93 -0.79 -22.81
N LYS A 5 29.55 -1.34 -21.76
CA LYS A 5 28.91 -1.65 -20.49
C LYS A 5 28.45 -0.31 -19.87
N GLY A 6 27.15 -0.01 -19.97
CA GLY A 6 26.56 1.18 -19.36
C GLY A 6 26.93 1.28 -17.90
N ALA A 7 27.27 2.47 -17.45
CA ALA A 7 27.58 2.79 -16.06
C ALA A 7 26.39 2.44 -15.18
N TYR A 8 26.53 1.40 -14.36
CA TYR A 8 25.53 0.96 -13.38
C TYR A 8 25.50 2.01 -12.25
N HIS A 9 24.48 2.86 -12.24
CA HIS A 9 24.27 3.82 -11.16
C HIS A 9 23.75 3.08 -9.91
N HIS A 10 24.43 3.24 -8.77
CA HIS A 10 24.12 2.54 -7.51
C HIS A 10 22.65 2.73 -7.05
N GLY A 11 22.00 3.86 -7.37
CA GLY A 11 20.59 4.11 -7.09
C GLY A 11 19.62 3.29 -7.96
N ASP A 12 20.06 2.88 -9.15
CA ASP A 12 19.26 2.09 -10.09
C ASP A 12 19.16 0.64 -9.63
N LEU A 13 20.26 0.05 -9.12
CA LEU A 13 20.26 -1.34 -8.67
C LEU A 13 19.37 -1.56 -7.43
N ARG A 14 19.35 -0.65 -6.46
CA ARG A 14 18.45 -0.77 -5.30
C ARG A 14 16.99 -0.83 -5.75
N ARG A 15 16.58 0.08 -6.66
CA ARG A 15 15.22 0.11 -7.21
C ARG A 15 14.89 -1.15 -8.01
N GLU A 16 15.83 -1.61 -8.83
CA GLU A 16 15.69 -2.83 -9.62
C GLU A 16 15.52 -4.06 -8.73
N LEU A 17 16.29 -4.18 -7.64
CA LEU A 17 16.16 -5.25 -6.67
C LEU A 17 14.81 -5.23 -5.97
N VAL A 18 14.29 -4.06 -5.57
CA VAL A 18 12.97 -3.92 -4.97
C VAL A 18 11.88 -4.30 -5.97
N ALA A 19 11.97 -3.83 -7.22
CA ALA A 19 11.00 -4.18 -8.26
C ALA A 19 11.01 -5.70 -8.54
N THR A 20 12.20 -6.30 -8.69
CA THR A 20 12.35 -7.76 -8.89
C THR A 20 11.79 -8.55 -7.71
N ALA A 21 12.04 -8.10 -6.47
CA ALA A 21 11.51 -8.75 -5.28
C ALA A 21 9.99 -8.65 -5.20
N THR A 22 9.42 -7.49 -5.59
CA THR A 22 7.97 -7.30 -5.68
C THR A 22 7.35 -8.23 -6.72
N ASP A 23 8.01 -8.43 -7.87
CA ASP A 23 7.55 -9.34 -8.91
C ASP A 23 7.63 -10.82 -8.47
N LEU A 24 8.66 -11.20 -7.72
CA LEU A 24 8.75 -12.53 -7.10
C LEU A 24 7.62 -12.75 -6.11
N LEU A 25 7.31 -11.74 -5.29
CA LEU A 25 6.20 -11.78 -4.33
C LEU A 25 4.85 -12.00 -5.02
N ARG A 26 4.62 -11.35 -6.18
CA ARG A 26 3.37 -11.50 -6.97
C ARG A 26 3.19 -12.89 -7.57
N ARG A 27 4.29 -13.55 -7.97
CA ARG A 27 4.23 -14.85 -8.68
C ARG A 27 3.77 -15.99 -7.78
N GLN A 28 3.84 -15.83 -6.45
CA GLN A 28 3.40 -16.83 -5.46
C GLN A 28 3.92 -18.26 -5.75
N ASP A 29 5.14 -18.38 -6.31
CA ASP A 29 5.71 -19.67 -6.75
C ASP A 29 6.09 -20.60 -5.57
N GLY A 30 5.57 -20.33 -4.36
CA GLY A 30 5.86 -21.09 -3.14
C GLY A 30 7.32 -20.98 -2.66
N GLY A 31 8.15 -20.19 -3.36
CA GLY A 31 9.52 -19.95 -2.99
C GLY A 31 9.64 -18.88 -1.90
N GLU A 32 10.52 -19.11 -0.94
CA GLU A 32 10.85 -18.10 0.07
C GLU A 32 11.51 -16.88 -0.58
N LEU A 33 11.02 -15.68 -0.27
CA LEU A 33 11.66 -14.43 -0.71
C LEU A 33 12.96 -14.24 0.09
N THR A 34 14.09 -14.39 -0.59
CA THR A 34 15.43 -14.22 -0.04
C THR A 34 16.28 -13.28 -0.90
N LEU A 35 17.27 -12.62 -0.30
CA LEU A 35 18.24 -11.79 -1.04
C LEU A 35 18.91 -12.56 -2.19
N ARG A 36 19.21 -13.85 -1.98
CA ARG A 36 19.79 -14.70 -3.04
C ARG A 36 18.82 -14.99 -4.17
N ALA A 37 17.55 -15.23 -3.86
CA ALA A 37 16.51 -15.43 -4.87
C ALA A 37 16.33 -14.16 -5.71
N VAL A 38 16.32 -12.99 -5.08
CA VAL A 38 16.24 -11.69 -5.76
C VAL A 38 17.46 -11.44 -6.63
N ALA A 39 18.70 -11.70 -6.12
CA ALA A 39 19.92 -11.57 -6.92
C ALA A 39 19.87 -12.41 -8.19
N ARG A 40 19.45 -13.68 -8.06
CA ARG A 40 19.32 -14.59 -9.19
C ARG A 40 18.28 -14.10 -10.21
N ALA A 41 17.13 -13.64 -9.74
CA ALA A 41 16.06 -13.14 -10.61
C ALA A 41 16.43 -11.83 -11.31
N ALA A 42 17.19 -10.94 -10.64
CA ALA A 42 17.72 -9.70 -11.20
C ALA A 42 18.97 -9.90 -12.10
N GLY A 43 19.51 -11.13 -12.20
CA GLY A 43 20.68 -11.40 -13.02
C GLY A 43 22.00 -10.79 -12.50
N VAL A 44 22.08 -10.52 -11.19
CA VAL A 44 23.25 -9.93 -10.55
C VAL A 44 24.00 -10.95 -9.67
N SER A 45 25.22 -10.60 -9.21
CA SER A 45 25.96 -11.45 -8.29
C SER A 45 25.20 -11.66 -6.98
N GLN A 46 25.34 -12.83 -6.35
CA GLN A 46 24.65 -13.15 -5.09
C GLN A 46 25.03 -12.22 -3.93
N THR A 47 26.14 -11.50 -4.05
CA THR A 47 26.62 -10.53 -3.05
C THR A 47 26.12 -9.11 -3.30
N ALA A 48 25.60 -8.81 -4.51
CA ALA A 48 25.15 -7.46 -4.87
C ALA A 48 24.01 -6.92 -3.96
N PRO A 49 22.97 -7.69 -3.62
CA PRO A 49 21.91 -7.19 -2.75
C PRO A 49 22.38 -6.81 -1.35
N TYR A 50 23.38 -7.48 -0.81
CA TYR A 50 23.92 -7.21 0.55
C TYR A 50 24.62 -5.85 0.66
N ARG A 51 24.90 -5.18 -0.46
CA ARG A 51 25.39 -3.79 -0.48
C ARG A 51 24.28 -2.77 -0.25
N HIS A 52 23.01 -3.19 -0.41
CA HIS A 52 21.82 -2.33 -0.34
C HIS A 52 20.89 -2.70 0.81
N PHE A 53 20.89 -3.96 1.22
CA PHE A 53 20.03 -4.51 2.26
C PHE A 53 20.88 -5.36 3.21
N ALA A 54 20.88 -4.97 4.48
CA ALA A 54 21.64 -5.68 5.51
C ALA A 54 21.17 -7.13 5.67
N ASP A 55 19.86 -7.33 5.55
CA ASP A 55 19.19 -8.62 5.74
C ASP A 55 17.84 -8.67 4.97
N LYS A 56 17.09 -9.77 5.16
CA LYS A 56 15.74 -9.96 4.60
C LYS A 56 14.77 -8.89 5.08
N ASN A 57 14.86 -8.47 6.34
CA ASN A 57 13.94 -7.49 6.91
C ASN A 57 14.09 -6.12 6.24
N ALA A 58 15.35 -5.71 5.96
CA ALA A 58 15.63 -4.49 5.21
C ALA A 58 15.06 -4.52 3.78
N LEU A 59 15.09 -5.69 3.12
CA LEU A 59 14.45 -5.87 1.81
C LEU A 59 12.92 -5.79 1.93
N LEU A 60 12.30 -6.49 2.89
CA LEU A 60 10.84 -6.47 3.11
C LEU A 60 10.35 -5.06 3.43
N ALA A 61 11.09 -4.32 4.27
CA ALA A 61 10.78 -2.93 4.57
C ALA A 61 10.82 -2.04 3.32
N ALA A 62 11.83 -2.20 2.46
CA ALA A 62 11.94 -1.44 1.21
C ALA A 62 10.83 -1.78 0.19
N ILE A 63 10.38 -3.05 0.15
CA ILE A 63 9.23 -3.45 -0.69
C ILE A 63 7.95 -2.81 -0.16
N ALA A 64 7.73 -2.85 1.15
CA ALA A 64 6.55 -2.25 1.77
C ALA A 64 6.54 -0.72 1.63
N GLU A 65 7.70 -0.05 1.78
CA GLU A 65 7.88 1.38 1.50
C GLU A 65 7.44 1.73 0.07
N ALA A 66 7.92 0.97 -0.92
CA ALA A 66 7.51 1.14 -2.32
C ALA A 66 6.00 0.85 -2.52
N GLY A 67 5.43 -0.08 -1.76
CA GLY A 67 4.01 -0.37 -1.73
C GLY A 67 3.19 0.81 -1.23
N PHE A 68 3.58 1.41 -0.10
CA PHE A 68 2.92 2.61 0.43
C PHE A 68 3.05 3.80 -0.51
N ALA A 69 4.20 3.99 -1.17
CA ALA A 69 4.37 5.05 -2.17
C ALA A 69 3.43 4.87 -3.38
N LYS A 70 3.19 3.64 -3.83
CA LYS A 70 2.19 3.34 -4.89
C LYS A 70 0.76 3.62 -4.42
N LEU A 71 0.42 3.22 -3.19
CA LEU A 71 -0.90 3.48 -2.61
C LEU A 71 -1.13 4.98 -2.45
N GLU A 72 -0.14 5.72 -1.94
CA GLU A 72 -0.16 7.18 -1.83
C GLU A 72 -0.45 7.83 -3.18
N SER A 73 0.32 7.50 -4.22
CA SER A 73 0.13 8.04 -5.56
C SER A 73 -1.26 7.72 -6.15
N ARG A 74 -1.81 6.54 -5.86
CA ARG A 74 -3.19 6.19 -6.27
C ARG A 74 -4.22 7.06 -5.55
N CYS A 75 -4.06 7.27 -4.25
CA CYS A 75 -4.93 8.13 -3.45
C CYS A 75 -4.86 9.59 -3.92
N GLU A 76 -3.66 10.11 -4.18
CA GLU A 76 -3.48 11.45 -4.75
C GLU A 76 -4.19 11.61 -6.11
N GLY A 77 -4.03 10.61 -6.99
CA GLY A 77 -4.72 10.58 -8.28
C GLY A 77 -6.25 10.59 -8.13
N ALA A 78 -6.79 9.86 -7.16
CA ALA A 78 -8.22 9.84 -6.87
C ALA A 78 -8.72 11.19 -6.34
N LEU A 79 -7.90 11.93 -5.60
CA LEU A 79 -8.24 13.24 -5.05
C LEU A 79 -8.11 14.40 -6.04
N ALA A 80 -7.28 14.26 -7.08
CA ALA A 80 -6.90 15.35 -7.98
C ALA A 80 -8.09 16.10 -8.63
N THR A 81 -9.21 15.39 -8.84
CA THR A 81 -10.42 15.96 -9.45
C THR A 81 -11.66 15.89 -8.54
N THR A 82 -11.47 15.45 -7.28
CA THR A 82 -12.58 15.22 -6.35
C THR A 82 -12.85 16.46 -5.50
N VAL A 83 -14.10 16.91 -5.47
CA VAL A 83 -14.56 18.06 -4.68
C VAL A 83 -15.54 17.60 -3.60
N GLY A 84 -15.42 18.22 -2.41
CA GLY A 84 -16.27 17.95 -1.23
C GLY A 84 -15.70 16.82 -0.35
N SER A 85 -15.72 17.03 0.96
CA SER A 85 -15.14 16.19 2.00
C SER A 85 -15.64 14.74 1.95
N HIS A 86 -16.95 14.51 1.90
CA HIS A 86 -17.56 13.18 1.78
C HIS A 86 -17.14 12.45 0.50
N ASN A 87 -17.09 13.14 -0.63
CA ASN A 87 -16.61 12.55 -1.88
C ASN A 87 -15.13 12.19 -1.80
N ARG A 88 -14.30 13.03 -1.16
CA ARG A 88 -12.87 12.76 -0.95
C ARG A 88 -12.67 11.49 -0.14
N LEU A 89 -13.37 11.34 1.00
CA LEU A 89 -13.32 10.14 1.82
C LEU A 89 -13.76 8.89 1.05
N HIS A 90 -14.87 9.00 0.31
CA HIS A 90 -15.36 7.92 -0.56
C HIS A 90 -14.31 7.50 -1.60
N GLN A 91 -13.72 8.44 -2.34
CA GLN A 91 -12.72 8.13 -3.37
C GLN A 91 -11.41 7.57 -2.79
N LEU A 92 -10.98 8.04 -1.62
CA LEU A 92 -9.84 7.45 -0.91
C LEU A 92 -10.11 5.99 -0.53
N GLY A 93 -11.28 5.70 0.04
CA GLY A 93 -11.68 4.33 0.38
C GLY A 93 -11.72 3.41 -0.83
N LYS A 94 -12.28 3.89 -1.93
CA LYS A 94 -12.33 3.17 -3.20
C LYS A 94 -10.93 2.88 -3.75
N ALA A 95 -10.05 3.90 -3.79
CA ALA A 95 -8.67 3.76 -4.25
C ALA A 95 -7.87 2.76 -3.40
N TYR A 96 -8.09 2.77 -2.09
CA TYR A 96 -7.46 1.85 -1.15
C TYR A 96 -7.84 0.39 -1.41
N VAL A 97 -9.14 0.09 -1.53
CA VAL A 97 -9.61 -1.29 -1.76
C VAL A 97 -9.21 -1.78 -3.15
N GLN A 98 -9.30 -0.94 -4.18
CA GLN A 98 -8.85 -1.28 -5.52
C GLN A 98 -7.35 -1.57 -5.58
N PHE A 99 -6.52 -0.81 -4.84
CA PHE A 99 -5.09 -1.10 -4.72
C PHE A 99 -4.85 -2.50 -4.13
N ALA A 100 -5.58 -2.87 -3.08
CA ALA A 100 -5.46 -4.19 -2.47
C ALA A 100 -5.82 -5.33 -3.44
N LEU A 101 -6.82 -5.13 -4.31
CA LEU A 101 -7.22 -6.10 -5.33
C LEU A 101 -6.21 -6.22 -6.47
N ASP A 102 -5.59 -5.11 -6.87
CA ASP A 102 -4.59 -5.10 -7.94
C ASP A 102 -3.23 -5.66 -7.47
N GLU A 103 -2.91 -5.48 -6.18
CA GLU A 103 -1.60 -5.82 -5.60
C GLU A 103 -1.74 -6.69 -4.32
N PRO A 104 -2.47 -7.82 -4.35
CA PRO A 104 -2.85 -8.53 -3.12
C PRO A 104 -1.65 -9.06 -2.33
N ALA A 105 -0.61 -9.55 -3.00
CA ALA A 105 0.60 -10.03 -2.33
C ALA A 105 1.39 -8.90 -1.65
N LEU A 106 1.50 -7.76 -2.34
CA LEU A 106 2.15 -6.56 -1.81
C LEU A 106 1.35 -5.99 -0.64
N PHE A 107 0.02 -5.89 -0.77
CA PHE A 107 -0.86 -5.41 0.27
C PHE A 107 -0.75 -6.28 1.55
N ARG A 108 -0.75 -7.62 1.40
CA ARG A 108 -0.54 -8.53 2.53
C ARG A 108 0.80 -8.31 3.22
N LEU A 109 1.88 -8.09 2.45
CA LEU A 109 3.19 -7.78 3.02
C LEU A 109 3.16 -6.46 3.82
N MET A 110 2.60 -5.39 3.24
CA MET A 110 2.55 -4.06 3.87
C MET A 110 1.90 -4.08 5.26
N PHE A 111 0.93 -4.98 5.47
CA PHE A 111 0.15 -5.10 6.70
C PHE A 111 0.39 -6.42 7.45
N SER A 112 1.48 -7.15 7.11
CA SER A 112 1.78 -8.43 7.76
C SER A 112 2.25 -8.24 9.20
N ALA A 113 1.92 -9.25 10.04
CA ALA A 113 2.43 -9.30 11.41
C ALA A 113 3.97 -9.41 11.44
N GLU A 114 4.59 -10.08 10.45
CA GLU A 114 6.06 -10.16 10.32
C GLU A 114 6.66 -8.76 10.18
N LEU A 115 6.16 -7.94 9.24
CA LEU A 115 6.62 -6.56 9.06
C LEU A 115 6.38 -5.72 10.33
N GLY A 116 5.25 -5.92 11.00
CA GLY A 116 4.88 -5.22 12.23
C GLY A 116 5.91 -5.36 13.37
N GLN A 117 6.67 -6.46 13.40
CA GLN A 117 7.67 -6.72 14.45
C GLN A 117 8.92 -5.83 14.33
N PHE A 118 9.24 -5.34 13.15
CA PHE A 118 10.48 -4.59 12.91
C PHE A 118 10.32 -3.28 12.14
N LYS A 119 9.11 -2.94 11.66
CA LYS A 119 8.86 -1.74 10.84
C LYS A 119 9.38 -0.45 11.46
N ASP A 120 9.30 -0.32 12.79
CA ASP A 120 9.70 0.90 13.51
C ASP A 120 11.22 1.19 13.43
N GLN A 121 12.02 0.21 12.99
CA GLN A 121 13.45 0.39 12.71
C GLN A 121 13.69 1.09 11.36
N TYR A 122 12.65 1.26 10.52
CA TYR A 122 12.73 1.83 9.17
C TYR A 122 11.87 3.09 9.07
N SER A 123 12.49 4.25 9.38
CA SER A 123 11.80 5.55 9.45
C SER A 123 11.07 5.94 8.17
N GLU A 124 11.64 5.63 7.00
CA GLU A 124 11.02 5.93 5.70
C GLU A 124 9.73 5.12 5.50
N LEU A 125 9.75 3.84 5.86
CA LEU A 125 8.55 2.99 5.81
C LEU A 125 7.44 3.54 6.72
N VAL A 126 7.79 3.91 7.96
CA VAL A 126 6.83 4.50 8.92
C VAL A 126 6.28 5.81 8.37
N ALA A 127 7.14 6.68 7.83
CA ALA A 127 6.73 7.95 7.25
C ALA A 127 5.75 7.76 6.08
N ARG A 128 6.02 6.82 5.17
CA ARG A 128 5.12 6.52 4.04
C ARG A 128 3.76 5.98 4.49
N GLY A 129 3.77 5.03 5.44
CA GLY A 129 2.52 4.52 6.01
C GLY A 129 1.68 5.63 6.65
N LYS A 130 2.34 6.55 7.37
CA LYS A 130 1.70 7.70 7.99
C LYS A 130 1.09 8.66 6.96
N GLN A 131 1.77 8.94 5.84
CA GLN A 131 1.25 9.82 4.78
C GLN A 131 -0.10 9.33 4.24
N VAL A 132 -0.21 8.04 3.93
CA VAL A 132 -1.48 7.45 3.47
C VAL A 132 -2.59 7.57 4.53
N HIS A 133 -2.25 7.30 5.79
CA HIS A 133 -3.19 7.47 6.90
C HIS A 133 -3.63 8.92 7.09
N ASP A 134 -2.70 9.88 6.97
CA ASP A 134 -2.99 11.31 7.11
C ASP A 134 -3.94 11.83 6.02
N MET A 135 -3.86 11.30 4.78
CA MET A 135 -4.83 11.67 3.72
C MET A 135 -6.27 11.34 4.10
N MET A 136 -6.50 10.16 4.69
CA MET A 136 -7.81 9.76 5.17
C MET A 136 -8.23 10.60 6.38
N ARG A 137 -7.31 10.83 7.34
CA ARG A 137 -7.56 11.63 8.54
C ARG A 137 -8.02 13.04 8.17
N VAL A 138 -7.34 13.70 7.22
CA VAL A 138 -7.73 15.04 6.74
C VAL A 138 -9.15 15.03 6.16
N ALA A 139 -9.50 14.03 5.34
CA ALA A 139 -10.86 13.95 4.78
C ALA A 139 -11.94 13.74 5.86
N VAL A 140 -11.66 12.94 6.88
CA VAL A 140 -12.58 12.74 8.02
C VAL A 140 -12.71 14.03 8.85
N GLU A 141 -11.58 14.68 9.17
CA GLU A 141 -11.58 15.93 9.94
C GLU A 141 -12.33 17.06 9.22
N GLU A 142 -12.22 17.14 7.88
CA GLU A 142 -12.99 18.10 7.06
C GLU A 142 -14.51 17.87 7.22
N ILE A 143 -14.98 16.60 7.16
CA ILE A 143 -16.41 16.25 7.34
C ILE A 143 -16.89 16.67 8.74
N LEU A 144 -16.18 16.28 9.78
CA LEU A 144 -16.58 16.55 11.16
C LEU A 144 -16.55 18.05 11.48
N ALA A 145 -15.60 18.80 10.91
CA ALA A 145 -15.55 20.26 11.04
C ALA A 145 -16.76 20.94 10.39
N GLU A 146 -17.26 20.42 9.27
CA GLU A 146 -18.49 20.91 8.62
C GLU A 146 -19.72 20.68 9.50
N SER A 147 -19.72 19.64 10.37
CA SER A 147 -20.82 19.27 11.26
C SER A 147 -20.68 19.84 12.68
N GLY A 148 -19.53 20.45 13.00
CA GLY A 148 -19.26 21.02 14.33
C GLY A 148 -18.89 20.00 15.42
N GLU A 149 -18.47 18.79 15.01
CA GLU A 149 -18.09 17.70 15.90
C GLU A 149 -16.68 17.87 16.50
N SER A 150 -16.39 17.15 17.58
CA SER A 150 -15.16 17.29 18.35
C SER A 150 -13.96 16.54 17.75
N ALA A 151 -12.74 16.94 18.12
CA ALA A 151 -11.51 16.25 17.76
C ALA A 151 -11.42 14.81 18.34
N GLU A 152 -12.11 14.49 19.42
CA GLU A 152 -12.16 13.13 19.99
C GLU A 152 -12.95 12.20 19.07
N GLU A 153 -14.04 12.69 18.48
CA GLU A 153 -14.85 11.96 17.52
C GLU A 153 -14.07 11.70 16.21
N ALA A 154 -13.18 12.63 15.83
CA ALA A 154 -12.34 12.47 14.66
C ALA A 154 -11.43 11.23 14.74
N PHE A 155 -10.84 10.93 15.89
CA PHE A 155 -10.02 9.74 16.04
C PHE A 155 -10.83 8.45 15.85
N ALA A 156 -12.00 8.36 16.49
CA ALA A 156 -12.89 7.19 16.36
C ALA A 156 -13.38 7.02 14.91
N ALA A 157 -13.77 8.12 14.25
CA ALA A 157 -14.19 8.11 12.86
C ALA A 157 -13.06 7.67 11.90
N CYS A 158 -11.81 8.12 12.13
CA CYS A 158 -10.64 7.67 11.37
C CYS A 158 -10.40 6.17 11.55
N VAL A 159 -10.47 5.65 12.78
CA VAL A 159 -10.33 4.22 13.06
C VAL A 159 -11.43 3.42 12.36
N ALA A 160 -12.68 3.91 12.40
CA ALA A 160 -13.82 3.27 11.74
C ALA A 160 -13.64 3.26 10.22
N ALA A 161 -13.24 4.39 9.61
CA ALA A 161 -12.96 4.51 8.18
C ALA A 161 -11.90 3.50 7.73
N TRP A 162 -10.77 3.46 8.45
CA TRP A 162 -9.71 2.53 8.12
C TRP A 162 -10.14 1.07 8.32
N SER A 163 -10.78 0.74 9.43
CA SER A 163 -11.27 -0.61 9.71
C SER A 163 -12.21 -1.11 8.62
N LEU A 164 -13.09 -0.25 8.11
CA LEU A 164 -14.01 -0.58 7.03
C LEU A 164 -13.27 -0.96 5.75
N VAL A 165 -12.42 -0.06 5.23
CA VAL A 165 -11.75 -0.29 3.94
C VAL A 165 -10.71 -1.41 4.03
N HIS A 166 -10.03 -1.52 5.16
CA HIS A 166 -9.06 -2.58 5.42
C HIS A 166 -9.74 -3.95 5.54
N GLY A 167 -10.83 -4.02 6.30
CA GLY A 167 -11.65 -5.23 6.41
C GLY A 167 -12.24 -5.66 5.06
N LEU A 168 -12.83 -4.72 4.30
CA LEU A 168 -13.37 -5.01 2.96
C LEU A 168 -12.26 -5.51 2.01
N ALA A 169 -11.08 -4.89 2.03
CA ALA A 169 -9.94 -5.32 1.22
C ALA A 169 -9.57 -6.78 1.53
N PHE A 170 -9.39 -7.13 2.80
CA PHE A 170 -9.06 -8.51 3.19
C PHE A 170 -10.18 -9.50 2.88
N LEU A 171 -11.45 -9.15 3.11
CA LEU A 171 -12.59 -10.01 2.77
C LEU A 171 -12.61 -10.36 1.27
N LEU A 172 -12.25 -9.41 0.41
CA LEU A 172 -12.20 -9.62 -1.03
C LEU A 172 -10.95 -10.40 -1.46
N ILE A 173 -9.75 -10.01 -1.01
CA ILE A 173 -8.50 -10.70 -1.42
C ILE A 173 -8.37 -12.10 -0.86
N ASP A 174 -8.99 -12.39 0.31
CA ASP A 174 -9.08 -13.73 0.92
C ASP A 174 -10.24 -14.56 0.38
N ARG A 175 -11.05 -13.95 -0.50
CA ARG A 175 -12.25 -14.57 -1.06
C ARG A 175 -13.25 -15.03 0.02
N ALA A 176 -13.26 -14.38 1.17
CA ALA A 176 -14.29 -14.58 2.20
C ALA A 176 -15.66 -14.12 1.71
N ILE A 177 -15.69 -13.03 0.92
CA ILE A 177 -16.83 -12.63 0.09
C ILE A 177 -16.42 -12.72 -1.40
N LYS A 178 -17.36 -13.15 -2.24
CA LYS A 178 -17.11 -13.43 -3.66
C LYS A 178 -18.19 -12.80 -4.52
N PRO A 179 -18.23 -11.46 -4.65
CA PRO A 179 -19.15 -10.84 -5.60
C PRO A 179 -18.78 -11.29 -7.03
N PRO A 180 -19.74 -11.33 -7.94
CA PRO A 180 -19.42 -11.50 -9.36
C PRO A 180 -18.41 -10.44 -9.82
N PRO A 181 -17.45 -10.77 -10.71
CA PRO A 181 -16.40 -9.83 -11.12
C PRO A 181 -16.93 -8.47 -11.60
N HIS A 182 -18.04 -8.45 -12.32
CA HIS A 182 -18.67 -7.22 -12.82
C HIS A 182 -19.41 -6.41 -11.75
N GLU A 183 -19.63 -6.96 -10.55
CA GLU A 183 -20.27 -6.30 -9.41
C GLU A 183 -19.27 -5.84 -8.34
N THR A 184 -17.99 -6.26 -8.44
CA THR A 184 -16.98 -5.97 -7.41
C THR A 184 -16.77 -4.46 -7.25
N ASP A 185 -16.64 -3.72 -8.34
CA ASP A 185 -16.46 -2.26 -8.29
C ASP A 185 -17.72 -1.55 -7.75
N ALA A 186 -18.91 -2.04 -8.10
CA ALA A 186 -20.17 -1.50 -7.59
C ALA A 186 -20.31 -1.74 -6.07
N LEU A 187 -19.88 -2.92 -5.58
CA LEU A 187 -19.86 -3.22 -4.16
C LEU A 187 -18.90 -2.30 -3.39
N ILE A 188 -17.68 -2.12 -3.90
CA ILE A 188 -16.69 -1.22 -3.29
C ILE A 188 -17.23 0.21 -3.24
N ASP A 189 -17.78 0.69 -4.35
CA ASP A 189 -18.40 2.01 -4.46
C ASP A 189 -19.52 2.19 -3.44
N ALA A 190 -20.44 1.23 -3.35
CA ALA A 190 -21.55 1.28 -2.42
C ALA A 190 -21.10 1.31 -0.96
N VAL A 191 -20.21 0.41 -0.55
CA VAL A 191 -19.73 0.31 0.84
C VAL A 191 -18.99 1.56 1.26
N THR A 192 -18.07 2.05 0.44
CA THR A 192 -17.28 3.26 0.76
C THR A 192 -18.12 4.53 0.75
N ARG A 193 -19.14 4.59 -0.13
CA ARG A 193 -20.10 5.70 -0.16
C ARG A 193 -21.00 5.71 1.06
N MET A 194 -21.59 4.55 1.42
CA MET A 194 -22.45 4.43 2.60
C MET A 194 -21.75 4.91 3.87
N PHE A 195 -20.46 4.57 4.04
CA PHE A 195 -19.69 5.05 5.17
C PHE A 195 -19.47 6.57 5.10
N ALA A 196 -19.00 7.07 3.97
CA ALA A 196 -18.70 8.51 3.81
C ALA A 196 -19.95 9.39 4.02
N THR A 197 -21.12 8.96 3.55
CA THR A 197 -22.39 9.71 3.72
C THR A 197 -23.09 9.45 5.04
N GLY A 198 -22.68 8.44 5.81
CA GLY A 198 -23.20 8.12 7.13
C GLY A 198 -22.47 8.85 8.27
N LEU A 199 -21.38 9.54 7.96
CA LEU A 199 -20.76 10.48 8.92
C LEU A 199 -21.64 11.73 9.04
N PRO A 200 -21.68 12.35 10.23
CA PRO A 200 -22.51 13.52 10.52
C PRO A 200 -22.13 14.73 9.67
#